data_8779c0762711449f53e964ce79ee80c3
#
_entry.id   8779c0762711449f53e964ce79ee80c3
#
_cell.length_a   1.000
_cell.length_b   1.000
_cell.length_c   1.000
_cell.angle_alpha   90.00
_cell.angle_beta   90.00
_cell.angle_gamma   90.00
#
_symmetry.space_group_name_H-M   'P 1'
#
loop_
_entity.id
_entity.type
_entity.pdbx_description
1 polymer ?
#
loop_
_entity_poly.entity_id
_entity_poly.type
_entity_poly.pdbx_seq_one_letter_code
_entity_poly.pdbx_strand_id
1 'polypeptide(L)'
;MIRQTVPSNNGGKEGKWVGGIIISILLLATVLLPYHQNKTKTPRLDTHQIAITELSSEELAMVAELRLAHEEIRNLHQDSRDIDHQNHWPNMAELSELWLAPFIEDKSWERKGRHQWQHLSGALYQGIRSEDQGASSVVLNSNSSDPDIWLALSQDTTPLVINDNAVFEPQQLIDSGWTQIVFNHDSNNQALAH
;
A
#
# COMPACT_ATOMS: atom_id res chain seq x y z
N MET A 1 -68.82 33.03 14.01
CA MET A 1 -67.52 32.66 14.50
C MET A 1 -67.53 31.15 14.70
N ILE A 2 -66.81 30.41 13.79
CA ILE A 2 -66.70 28.96 13.89
C ILE A 2 -65.40 28.69 14.69
N ARG A 3 -65.54 28.11 15.89
CA ARG A 3 -64.36 27.64 16.66
C ARG A 3 -64.05 26.18 16.27
N GLN A 4 -62.96 25.97 15.64
CA GLN A 4 -62.42 24.64 15.30
C GLN A 4 -61.47 24.23 16.43
N THR A 5 -61.85 23.23 17.22
CA THR A 5 -60.97 22.62 18.24
C THR A 5 -60.01 21.66 17.55
N VAL A 6 -58.72 21.99 17.59
CA VAL A 6 -57.61 21.11 17.10
C VAL A 6 -57.37 20.10 18.24
N PRO A 7 -57.45 18.79 17.99
CA PRO A 7 -57.10 17.79 19.02
C PRO A 7 -55.61 17.87 19.29
N SER A 8 -55.22 17.92 20.57
CA SER A 8 -53.81 17.90 20.98
C SER A 8 -53.19 16.56 20.58
N ASN A 9 -52.25 16.62 19.64
CA ASN A 9 -51.51 15.46 19.20
C ASN A 9 -50.64 14.92 20.35
N ASN A 10 -50.96 13.72 20.84
CA ASN A 10 -50.34 13.12 22.01
C ASN A 10 -49.01 12.41 21.58
N GLY A 11 -47.97 13.22 21.28
CA GLY A 11 -46.65 12.73 20.80
C GLY A 11 -45.89 11.76 21.74
N GLY A 12 -46.47 11.50 22.94
CA GLY A 12 -45.84 10.60 23.92
C GLY A 12 -45.88 9.11 23.54
N LYS A 13 -46.78 8.70 22.64
CA LYS A 13 -46.81 7.30 22.16
C LYS A 13 -45.84 7.06 21.02
N GLU A 14 -45.67 8.03 20.14
CA GLU A 14 -44.75 7.96 19.00
C GLU A 14 -43.28 7.91 19.47
N GLY A 15 -42.91 8.74 20.46
CA GLY A 15 -41.58 8.73 21.05
C GLY A 15 -41.18 7.38 21.68
N LYS A 16 -42.17 6.67 22.31
CA LYS A 16 -41.91 5.33 22.88
C LYS A 16 -41.67 4.28 21.81
N TRP A 17 -42.35 4.35 20.67
CA TRP A 17 -42.16 3.44 19.53
C TRP A 17 -40.79 3.69 18.85
N VAL A 18 -40.45 4.94 18.63
CA VAL A 18 -39.13 5.30 18.06
C VAL A 18 -38.00 4.87 19.00
N GLY A 19 -38.14 5.13 20.32
CA GLY A 19 -37.13 4.67 21.29
C GLY A 19 -37.01 3.15 21.33
N GLY A 20 -38.12 2.41 21.23
CA GLY A 20 -38.08 0.94 21.13
C GLY A 20 -37.37 0.42 19.90
N ILE A 21 -37.56 1.04 18.73
CA ILE A 21 -36.90 0.68 17.48
C ILE A 21 -35.38 0.95 17.58
N ILE A 22 -34.99 2.10 18.12
CA ILE A 22 -33.55 2.44 18.29
C ILE A 22 -32.88 1.45 19.22
N ILE A 23 -33.48 1.11 20.36
CA ILE A 23 -32.93 0.10 21.28
C ILE A 23 -32.84 -1.26 20.62
N SER A 24 -33.83 -1.67 19.84
CA SER A 24 -33.78 -2.94 19.10
C SER A 24 -32.64 -2.98 18.06
N ILE A 25 -32.42 -1.89 17.33
CA ILE A 25 -31.33 -1.77 16.37
C ILE A 25 -29.97 -1.85 17.07
N LEU A 26 -29.81 -1.17 18.19
CA LEU A 26 -28.58 -1.19 18.98
C LEU A 26 -28.30 -2.58 19.56
N LEU A 27 -29.30 -3.27 20.07
CA LEU A 27 -29.17 -4.64 20.56
C LEU A 27 -28.81 -5.61 19.43
N LEU A 28 -29.45 -5.51 18.27
CA LEU A 28 -29.10 -6.32 17.09
C LEU A 28 -27.66 -6.03 16.64
N ALA A 29 -27.27 -4.76 16.59
CA ALA A 29 -25.92 -4.37 16.23
C ALA A 29 -24.88 -4.96 17.19
N THR A 30 -25.09 -4.88 18.50
CA THR A 30 -24.15 -5.45 19.50
C THR A 30 -24.04 -6.98 19.43
N VAL A 31 -25.11 -7.67 19.05
CA VAL A 31 -25.09 -9.13 18.87
C VAL A 31 -24.44 -9.50 17.54
N LEU A 32 -24.65 -8.73 16.46
CA LEU A 32 -24.12 -9.05 15.13
C LEU A 32 -22.67 -8.58 14.94
N LEU A 33 -22.21 -7.53 15.64
CA LEU A 33 -20.84 -7.02 15.53
C LEU A 33 -19.76 -8.11 15.70
N PRO A 34 -19.83 -9.01 16.70
CA PRO A 34 -18.84 -10.07 16.86
C PRO A 34 -18.80 -11.07 15.70
N TYR A 35 -19.92 -11.26 14.99
CA TYR A 35 -20.01 -12.18 13.85
C TYR A 35 -19.45 -11.55 12.56
N HIS A 36 -19.43 -10.22 12.49
CA HIS A 36 -18.83 -9.48 11.37
C HIS A 36 -17.37 -9.08 11.60
N GLN A 37 -16.84 -9.30 12.80
CA GLN A 37 -15.39 -9.21 13.00
C GLN A 37 -14.75 -10.41 12.32
N ASN A 38 -14.40 -10.26 11.05
CA ASN A 38 -13.43 -11.14 10.41
C ASN A 38 -12.19 -11.14 11.30
N LYS A 39 -11.97 -12.23 12.03
CA LYS A 39 -10.67 -12.48 12.66
C LYS A 39 -9.70 -12.59 11.50
N THR A 40 -9.09 -11.48 11.14
CA THR A 40 -7.94 -11.44 10.25
C THR A 40 -6.93 -12.39 10.90
N LYS A 41 -6.82 -13.60 10.36
CA LYS A 41 -5.70 -14.48 10.72
C LYS A 41 -4.48 -13.69 10.30
N THR A 42 -3.77 -13.13 11.26
CA THR A 42 -2.47 -12.52 11.01
C THR A 42 -1.66 -13.55 10.23
N PRO A 43 -1.32 -13.32 8.97
CA PRO A 43 -0.53 -14.27 8.22
C PRO A 43 0.75 -14.51 9.02
N ARG A 44 1.19 -15.74 9.09
CA ARG A 44 2.46 -16.06 9.75
C ARG A 44 3.55 -15.51 8.85
N LEU A 45 4.11 -14.38 9.24
CA LEU A 45 5.19 -13.73 8.50
C LEU A 45 6.48 -14.54 8.65
N ASP A 46 7.23 -14.63 7.58
CA ASP A 46 8.59 -15.15 7.61
C ASP A 46 9.55 -14.15 8.27
N THR A 47 10.74 -14.58 8.66
CA THR A 47 11.71 -13.76 9.40
C THR A 47 12.19 -12.52 8.62
N HIS A 48 12.10 -12.57 7.30
CA HIS A 48 12.44 -11.48 6.38
C HIS A 48 11.22 -10.65 5.95
N GLN A 49 10.07 -10.82 6.60
CA GLN A 49 8.83 -10.13 6.25
C GLN A 49 8.34 -9.25 7.39
N ILE A 50 7.72 -8.13 7.03
CA ILE A 50 7.06 -7.21 7.96
C ILE A 50 5.67 -6.85 7.43
N ALA A 51 4.68 -6.77 8.33
CA ALA A 51 3.36 -6.29 7.96
C ALA A 51 3.38 -4.79 7.71
N ILE A 52 2.64 -4.31 6.71
CA ILE A 52 2.50 -2.88 6.44
C ILE A 52 2.04 -2.08 7.68
N THR A 53 1.29 -2.71 8.58
CA THR A 53 0.79 -2.10 9.81
C THR A 53 1.86 -1.86 10.88
N GLU A 54 3.04 -2.43 10.72
CA GLU A 54 4.17 -2.31 11.65
C GLU A 54 5.20 -1.24 11.21
N LEU A 55 4.99 -0.65 10.03
CA LEU A 55 5.87 0.37 9.47
C LEU A 55 5.71 1.72 10.17
N SER A 56 6.78 2.51 10.20
CA SER A 56 6.75 3.92 10.64
C SER A 56 5.94 4.79 9.68
N SER A 57 5.61 6.02 10.11
CA SER A 57 4.88 6.98 9.26
C SER A 57 5.67 7.37 8.01
N GLU A 58 6.98 7.47 8.11
CA GLU A 58 7.90 7.81 7.03
C GLU A 58 7.95 6.69 6.00
N GLU A 59 8.04 5.45 6.45
CA GLU A 59 8.03 4.28 5.58
C GLU A 59 6.68 4.07 4.91
N LEU A 60 5.57 4.26 5.63
CA LEU A 60 4.23 4.21 5.05
C LEU A 60 4.03 5.25 3.95
N ALA A 61 4.54 6.47 4.14
CA ALA A 61 4.49 7.51 3.12
C ALA A 61 5.28 7.12 1.87
N MET A 62 6.49 6.57 2.03
CA MET A 62 7.31 6.08 0.92
C MET A 62 6.61 4.92 0.20
N VAL A 63 6.07 3.96 0.92
CA VAL A 63 5.34 2.82 0.35
C VAL A 63 4.12 3.28 -0.45
N ALA A 64 3.38 4.28 0.03
CA ALA A 64 2.25 4.83 -0.69
C ALA A 64 2.66 5.45 -2.03
N GLU A 65 3.76 6.18 -2.08
CA GLU A 65 4.33 6.73 -3.31
C GLU A 65 4.84 5.65 -4.26
N LEU A 66 5.52 4.64 -3.72
CA LEU A 66 6.01 3.51 -4.51
C LEU A 66 4.89 2.68 -5.14
N ARG A 67 3.75 2.56 -4.48
CA ARG A 67 2.58 1.90 -5.05
C ARG A 67 2.03 2.66 -6.25
N LEU A 68 1.94 3.99 -6.17
CA LEU A 68 1.54 4.81 -7.32
C LEU A 68 2.59 4.75 -8.44
N ALA A 69 3.86 4.81 -8.08
CA ALA A 69 4.96 4.68 -9.03
C ALA A 69 4.96 3.31 -9.74
N HIS A 70 4.67 2.25 -9.01
CA HIS A 70 4.53 0.90 -9.56
C HIS A 70 3.48 0.83 -10.68
N GLU A 71 2.29 1.38 -10.44
CA GLU A 71 1.22 1.40 -11.44
C GLU A 71 1.67 2.14 -12.71
N GLU A 72 2.32 3.29 -12.56
CA GLU A 72 2.79 4.07 -13.70
C GLU A 72 3.94 3.40 -14.45
N ILE A 73 4.91 2.81 -13.74
CA ILE A 73 5.99 2.02 -14.33
C ILE A 73 5.43 0.89 -15.19
N ARG A 74 4.41 0.21 -14.70
CA ARG A 74 3.77 -0.88 -15.44
C ARG A 74 2.99 -0.40 -16.65
N ASN A 75 2.29 0.73 -16.54
CA ASN A 75 1.58 1.37 -17.66
C ASN A 75 2.56 1.72 -18.78
N LEU A 76 3.67 2.39 -18.45
CA LEU A 76 4.73 2.75 -19.41
C LEU A 76 5.35 1.51 -20.08
N HIS A 77 5.60 0.47 -19.29
CA HIS A 77 6.10 -0.79 -19.83
C HIS A 77 5.09 -1.45 -20.77
N GLN A 78 3.79 -1.45 -20.41
CA GLN A 78 2.73 -1.98 -21.27
C GLN A 78 2.60 -1.18 -22.55
N ASP A 79 2.61 0.15 -22.48
CA ASP A 79 2.55 1.05 -23.64
C ASP A 79 3.75 0.81 -24.57
N SER A 80 4.95 0.65 -24.03
CA SER A 80 6.14 0.29 -24.81
C SER A 80 5.97 -1.01 -25.60
N ARG A 81 5.30 -2.00 -25.01
CA ARG A 81 5.03 -3.28 -25.68
C ARG A 81 3.94 -3.18 -26.73
N ASP A 82 2.85 -2.48 -26.41
CA ASP A 82 1.64 -2.46 -27.24
C ASP A 82 1.75 -1.46 -28.38
N ILE A 83 2.43 -0.33 -28.16
CA ILE A 83 2.55 0.76 -29.14
C ILE A 83 3.87 0.67 -29.90
N ASP A 84 4.99 0.55 -29.17
CA ASP A 84 6.34 0.61 -29.76
C ASP A 84 6.88 -0.78 -30.13
N HIS A 85 6.20 -1.84 -29.73
CA HIS A 85 6.63 -3.25 -29.89
C HIS A 85 8.02 -3.53 -29.27
N GLN A 86 8.35 -2.79 -28.20
CA GLN A 86 9.59 -2.93 -27.44
C GLN A 86 9.30 -3.46 -26.05
N ASN A 87 10.22 -4.23 -25.48
CA ASN A 87 10.12 -4.71 -24.11
C ASN A 87 10.96 -3.80 -23.21
N HIS A 88 10.57 -2.51 -23.14
CA HIS A 88 11.30 -1.47 -22.43
C HIS A 88 10.68 -1.23 -21.04
N TRP A 89 11.52 -1.20 -20.01
CA TRP A 89 11.17 -0.71 -18.69
C TRP A 89 11.70 0.71 -18.52
N PRO A 90 10.90 1.66 -17.97
CA PRO A 90 11.32 3.05 -17.91
C PRO A 90 12.56 3.22 -17.04
N ASN A 91 13.50 4.04 -17.50
CA ASN A 91 14.69 4.40 -16.75
C ASN A 91 14.43 5.59 -15.80
N MET A 92 15.42 5.96 -14.97
CA MET A 92 15.27 7.02 -13.97
C MET A 92 14.99 8.40 -14.59
N ALA A 93 15.52 8.69 -15.78
CA ALA A 93 15.27 9.97 -16.46
C ALA A 93 13.81 10.07 -16.91
N GLU A 94 13.27 9.01 -17.51
CA GLU A 94 11.87 8.93 -17.94
C GLU A 94 10.91 9.08 -16.74
N LEU A 95 11.19 8.43 -15.62
CA LEU A 95 10.36 8.53 -14.41
C LEU A 95 10.40 9.93 -13.77
N SER A 96 11.55 10.61 -13.82
CA SER A 96 11.68 11.97 -13.30
C SER A 96 11.02 13.01 -14.22
N GLU A 97 11.05 12.84 -15.54
CA GLU A 97 10.36 13.70 -16.51
C GLU A 97 8.84 13.68 -16.34
N LEU A 98 8.29 12.58 -15.87
CA LEU A 98 6.86 12.44 -15.55
C LEU A 98 6.48 13.06 -14.20
N TRP A 99 7.42 13.69 -13.50
CA TRP A 99 7.20 14.26 -12.17
C TRP A 99 6.69 13.24 -11.15
N LEU A 100 7.10 11.99 -11.32
CA LEU A 100 6.62 10.88 -10.52
C LEU A 100 7.37 10.82 -9.19
N ALA A 101 6.68 11.06 -8.09
CA ALA A 101 7.23 10.77 -6.78
C ALA A 101 7.44 9.25 -6.63
N PRO A 102 8.49 8.78 -6.04
CA PRO A 102 9.55 9.47 -5.27
C PRO A 102 10.81 9.83 -6.08
N PHE A 103 10.76 9.82 -7.43
CA PHE A 103 11.94 9.92 -8.30
C PHE A 103 12.38 11.35 -8.61
N ILE A 104 11.67 12.36 -8.09
CA ILE A 104 12.01 13.78 -8.28
C ILE A 104 12.69 14.35 -7.04
N GLU A 105 13.77 15.11 -7.27
CA GLU A 105 14.52 15.77 -6.21
C GLU A 105 13.89 17.13 -5.84
N ASP A 106 12.73 17.07 -5.19
CA ASP A 106 12.02 18.24 -4.68
C ASP A 106 12.23 18.44 -3.17
N LYS A 107 11.54 19.43 -2.57
CA LYS A 107 11.60 19.65 -1.12
C LYS A 107 11.01 18.50 -0.29
N SER A 108 10.16 17.67 -0.89
CA SER A 108 9.64 16.46 -0.24
C SER A 108 10.72 15.40 -0.17
N TRP A 109 11.46 15.20 -1.27
CA TRP A 109 12.62 14.31 -1.33
C TRP A 109 13.68 14.65 -0.26
N GLU A 110 13.97 15.95 -0.04
CA GLU A 110 14.90 16.41 1.01
C GLU A 110 14.50 15.93 2.41
N ARG A 111 13.21 15.80 2.70
CA ARG A 111 12.68 15.41 4.01
C ARG A 111 12.49 13.90 4.17
N LYS A 112 12.55 13.15 3.07
CA LYS A 112 12.28 11.70 3.04
C LYS A 112 13.52 10.83 3.03
N GLY A 113 14.71 11.41 3.26
CA GLY A 113 15.97 10.67 3.33
C GLY A 113 16.87 10.83 2.10
N ARG A 114 16.51 11.70 1.15
CA ARG A 114 17.29 11.99 -0.08
C ARG A 114 17.73 10.74 -0.81
N HIS A 115 16.76 9.89 -1.18
CA HIS A 115 17.03 8.63 -1.85
C HIS A 115 17.73 8.84 -3.20
N GLN A 116 18.87 8.19 -3.38
CA GLN A 116 19.55 8.09 -4.66
C GLN A 116 18.99 6.89 -5.41
N TRP A 117 18.26 7.17 -6.49
CA TRP A 117 17.55 6.14 -7.23
C TRP A 117 18.38 5.57 -8.36
N GLN A 118 18.27 4.27 -8.56
CA GLN A 118 18.91 3.51 -9.64
C GLN A 118 17.89 2.53 -10.24
N HIS A 119 17.85 2.46 -11.55
CA HIS A 119 17.23 1.36 -12.27
C HIS A 119 18.27 0.25 -12.41
N LEU A 120 18.06 -0.88 -11.75
CA LEU A 120 19.04 -1.97 -11.70
C LEU A 120 18.95 -2.86 -12.94
N SER A 121 17.78 -3.45 -13.18
CA SER A 121 17.51 -4.24 -14.39
C SER A 121 16.01 -4.55 -14.50
N GLY A 122 15.47 -4.65 -15.71
CA GLY A 122 14.07 -5.00 -15.92
C GLY A 122 13.13 -4.11 -15.10
N ALA A 123 12.28 -4.70 -14.27
CA ALA A 123 11.30 -4.01 -13.43
C ALA A 123 11.85 -3.58 -12.05
N LEU A 124 13.17 -3.62 -11.83
CA LEU A 124 13.78 -3.47 -10.52
C LEU A 124 14.42 -2.11 -10.31
N TYR A 125 13.99 -1.39 -9.28
CA TYR A 125 14.44 -0.06 -8.91
C TYR A 125 14.92 -0.04 -7.47
N GLN A 126 16.03 0.63 -7.19
CA GLN A 126 16.58 0.75 -5.86
C GLN A 126 16.77 2.23 -5.50
N GLY A 127 16.29 2.63 -4.32
CA GLY A 127 16.52 3.93 -3.72
C GLY A 127 17.35 3.80 -2.45
N ILE A 128 18.58 4.29 -2.47
CA ILE A 128 19.45 4.30 -1.29
C ILE A 128 19.35 5.66 -0.60
N ARG A 129 18.93 5.65 0.66
CA ARG A 129 18.84 6.88 1.46
C ARG A 129 20.24 7.45 1.71
N SER A 130 20.36 8.77 1.62
CA SER A 130 21.61 9.50 1.90
C SER A 130 21.64 10.13 3.28
N GLU A 131 20.50 10.23 3.96
CA GLU A 131 20.36 10.83 5.28
C GLU A 131 19.64 9.88 6.24
N ASP A 132 19.93 9.99 7.55
CA ASP A 132 19.32 9.13 8.58
C ASP A 132 17.84 9.46 8.86
N GLN A 133 17.37 10.64 8.43
CA GLN A 133 15.97 11.03 8.54
C GLN A 133 15.16 10.55 7.36
N GLY A 134 13.87 10.25 7.61
CA GLY A 134 12.94 9.79 6.58
C GLY A 134 12.89 8.28 6.45
N ALA A 135 12.39 7.80 5.31
CA ALA A 135 12.22 6.38 5.06
C ALA A 135 13.56 5.66 4.88
N SER A 136 13.59 4.38 5.21
CA SER A 136 14.72 3.49 4.95
C SER A 136 15.02 3.36 3.46
N SER A 137 16.21 2.87 3.10
CA SER A 137 16.51 2.50 1.71
C SER A 137 15.50 1.45 1.23
N VAL A 138 15.19 1.46 -0.06
CA VAL A 138 14.08 0.69 -0.61
C VAL A 138 14.46 0.04 -1.94
N VAL A 139 13.88 -1.14 -2.18
CA VAL A 139 13.85 -1.80 -3.50
C VAL A 139 12.40 -1.99 -3.90
N LEU A 140 12.08 -1.59 -5.12
CA LEU A 140 10.79 -1.82 -5.78
C LEU A 140 10.98 -2.77 -6.95
N ASN A 141 10.24 -3.86 -6.95
CA ASN A 141 10.12 -4.75 -8.10
C ASN A 141 8.70 -4.64 -8.67
N SER A 142 8.59 -4.13 -9.88
CA SER A 142 7.33 -3.88 -10.60
C SER A 142 6.97 -4.97 -11.62
N ASN A 143 7.61 -6.12 -11.55
CA ASN A 143 7.39 -7.19 -12.54
C ASN A 143 5.98 -7.83 -12.43
N SER A 144 5.42 -7.91 -11.23
CA SER A 144 4.10 -8.51 -10.97
C SER A 144 2.98 -7.48 -11.02
N SER A 145 1.70 -7.93 -10.95
CA SER A 145 0.54 -7.02 -10.82
C SER A 145 0.54 -6.24 -9.51
N ASP A 146 1.03 -6.85 -8.45
CA ASP A 146 1.17 -6.22 -7.15
C ASP A 146 2.61 -5.77 -6.94
N PRO A 147 2.83 -4.61 -6.29
CA PRO A 147 4.18 -4.12 -6.01
C PRO A 147 4.88 -5.01 -4.98
N ASP A 148 6.09 -5.45 -5.31
CA ASP A 148 6.97 -6.15 -4.39
C ASP A 148 8.00 -5.15 -3.84
N ILE A 149 7.81 -4.74 -2.58
CA ILE A 149 8.58 -3.67 -1.94
C ILE A 149 9.37 -4.23 -0.78
N TRP A 150 10.65 -3.87 -0.74
CA TRP A 150 11.61 -4.28 0.28
C TRP A 150 12.26 -3.06 0.92
N LEU A 151 12.45 -3.10 2.24
CA LEU A 151 13.05 -2.04 3.04
C LEU A 151 14.34 -2.50 3.71
N ALA A 152 15.32 -1.61 3.80
CA ALA A 152 16.55 -1.79 4.55
C ALA A 152 16.35 -1.37 6.01
N LEU A 153 15.68 -2.21 6.80
CA LEU A 153 15.38 -1.93 8.21
C LEU A 153 16.54 -2.25 9.15
N SER A 154 17.47 -3.09 8.72
CA SER A 154 18.69 -3.42 9.47
C SER A 154 19.86 -2.51 9.08
N GLN A 155 20.75 -2.21 10.03
CA GLN A 155 22.01 -1.50 9.76
C GLN A 155 23.00 -2.35 8.93
N ASP A 156 22.83 -3.67 8.94
CA ASP A 156 23.67 -4.60 8.19
C ASP A 156 23.20 -4.81 6.75
N THR A 157 22.08 -4.16 6.36
CA THR A 157 21.55 -4.28 4.99
C THR A 157 22.51 -3.67 3.98
N THR A 158 22.86 -4.44 2.96
CA THR A 158 23.75 -3.98 1.89
C THR A 158 22.96 -3.66 0.61
N PRO A 159 23.36 -2.62 -0.16
CA PRO A 159 22.75 -2.32 -1.44
C PRO A 159 22.80 -3.54 -2.37
N LEU A 160 21.72 -3.75 -3.11
CA LEU A 160 21.64 -4.81 -4.09
C LEU A 160 22.50 -4.43 -5.31
N VAL A 161 23.34 -5.35 -5.72
CA VAL A 161 24.18 -5.23 -6.93
C VAL A 161 23.79 -6.34 -7.89
N ILE A 162 23.27 -5.97 -9.06
CA ILE A 162 22.94 -6.93 -10.12
C ILE A 162 23.95 -6.78 -11.25
N ASN A 163 24.55 -7.88 -11.65
CA ASN A 163 25.37 -7.93 -12.85
C ASN A 163 24.47 -7.99 -14.08
N ASP A 164 24.86 -7.33 -15.18
CA ASP A 164 24.05 -7.13 -16.40
C ASP A 164 23.40 -8.39 -17.00
N ASN A 165 23.87 -9.58 -16.65
CA ASN A 165 23.35 -10.86 -17.15
C ASN A 165 22.72 -11.73 -16.05
N ALA A 166 22.60 -11.25 -14.82
CA ALA A 166 22.03 -12.03 -13.73
C ALA A 166 20.49 -11.87 -13.69
N VAL A 167 19.81 -13.00 -13.55
CA VAL A 167 18.38 -13.00 -13.27
C VAL A 167 18.22 -12.62 -11.80
N PHE A 168 17.35 -11.65 -11.54
CA PHE A 168 17.00 -11.26 -10.17
C PHE A 168 16.24 -12.41 -9.49
N GLU A 169 16.70 -12.78 -8.31
CA GLU A 169 16.01 -13.71 -7.42
C GLU A 169 15.76 -13.06 -6.05
N PRO A 170 14.55 -13.16 -5.48
CA PRO A 170 14.22 -12.57 -4.16
C PRO A 170 15.17 -13.02 -3.04
N GLN A 171 15.78 -14.20 -3.16
CA GLN A 171 16.75 -14.72 -2.21
C GLN A 171 17.96 -13.79 -2.05
N GLN A 172 18.37 -13.08 -3.10
CA GLN A 172 19.47 -12.11 -3.06
C GLN A 172 19.18 -10.95 -2.10
N LEU A 173 17.91 -10.50 -2.03
CA LEU A 173 17.49 -9.47 -1.07
C LEU A 173 17.49 -10.01 0.36
N ILE A 174 17.00 -11.22 0.58
CA ILE A 174 17.00 -11.88 1.88
C ILE A 174 18.43 -12.01 2.41
N ASP A 175 19.33 -12.53 1.59
CA ASP A 175 20.76 -12.73 1.94
C ASP A 175 21.47 -11.39 2.21
N SER A 176 21.02 -10.31 1.57
CA SER A 176 21.53 -8.94 1.77
C SER A 176 20.87 -8.20 2.92
N GLY A 177 19.98 -8.84 3.68
CA GLY A 177 19.35 -8.30 4.89
C GLY A 177 18.15 -7.38 4.63
N TRP A 178 17.56 -7.41 3.44
CA TRP A 178 16.35 -6.66 3.13
C TRP A 178 15.10 -7.32 3.72
N THR A 179 14.12 -6.50 4.09
CA THR A 179 12.85 -6.93 4.67
C THR A 179 11.71 -6.65 3.71
N GLN A 180 10.98 -7.68 3.32
CA GLN A 180 9.83 -7.61 2.43
C GLN A 180 8.59 -7.08 3.15
N ILE A 181 7.87 -6.16 2.52
CA ILE A 181 6.58 -5.68 3.03
C ILE A 181 5.47 -6.62 2.58
N VAL A 182 4.71 -7.11 3.56
CA VAL A 182 3.49 -7.88 3.30
C VAL A 182 2.29 -6.96 3.41
N PHE A 183 1.58 -6.79 2.29
CA PHE A 183 0.29 -6.11 2.26
C PHE A 183 -0.77 -7.11 2.70
N ASN A 184 -1.65 -6.72 3.63
CA ASN A 184 -2.79 -7.55 4.00
C ASN A 184 -3.69 -7.72 2.77
N HIS A 185 -3.53 -8.82 2.06
CA HIS A 185 -4.52 -9.26 1.10
C HIS A 185 -5.74 -9.73 1.88
N ASP A 186 -6.85 -9.01 1.74
CA ASP A 186 -8.16 -9.56 2.08
C ASP A 186 -8.34 -10.84 1.26
N SER A 187 -8.40 -11.97 1.97
CA SER A 187 -8.54 -13.32 1.42
C SER A 187 -9.90 -13.55 0.75
N ASN A 188 -10.47 -12.54 0.11
CA ASN A 188 -11.80 -12.59 -0.52
C ASN A 188 -11.79 -13.04 -1.99
N ASN A 189 -10.63 -13.25 -2.61
CA ASN A 189 -10.57 -13.64 -4.03
C ASN A 189 -10.40 -15.14 -4.28
N GLN A 190 -10.41 -16.00 -3.25
CA GLN A 190 -10.38 -17.47 -3.46
C GLN A 190 -11.75 -18.15 -3.47
N ALA A 191 -12.85 -17.43 -3.39
CA ALA A 191 -14.20 -18.01 -3.33
C ALA A 191 -14.96 -18.04 -4.67
N LEU A 192 -14.35 -17.67 -5.80
CA LEU A 192 -15.02 -17.68 -7.11
C LEU A 192 -14.37 -18.62 -8.14
N ALA A 193 -13.58 -19.59 -7.70
CA ALA A 193 -13.05 -20.65 -8.57
C ALA A 193 -13.58 -22.02 -8.12
N HIS A 194 -14.91 -22.22 -8.24
CA HIS A 194 -15.57 -23.54 -8.31
C HIS A 194 -16.78 -23.45 -9.23
#